data_bc106cd0f968ebc0aa94471da8449a3a
#
_entry.id   bc106cd0f968ebc0aa94471da8449a3a
#
_cell.length_a   1.000
_cell.length_b   1.000
_cell.length_c   1.000
_cell.angle_alpha   90.00
_cell.angle_beta   90.00
_cell.angle_gamma   90.00
#
_symmetry.space_group_name_H-M   'P 1'
#
loop_
_entity.id
_entity.type
_entity.pdbx_description
1 polymer ?
#
loop_
_entity_poly.entity_id
_entity_poly.type
_entity_poly.pdbx_seq_one_letter_code
_entity_poly.pdbx_strand_id
1 'polypeptide(L)'
;MYAIEESNGITSAPMHDMGLNLTKEEYTEAVKQAMRLVEEMHDAKEYGSIIRVTSCDWDLLRRFAVPRGASEGQMMLDIHGEIEASARLQVLINIGETLSQKYHTAVTNPPYLSSGGMSSILQEYVKRYYADSKADLFAVFIEKCQGFLVKSGFQAMITQHWLIEDISIL
;
A
#
# COMPACT_ATOMS: atom_id res chain seq x y z
N MET A 1 -4.44 -14.03 1.76
CA MET A 1 -3.09 -13.61 1.30
C MET A 1 -3.31 -12.62 0.17
N TYR A 2 -2.74 -11.42 0.26
CA TYR A 2 -2.83 -10.42 -0.80
C TYR A 2 -1.50 -10.35 -1.52
N ALA A 3 -1.52 -10.39 -2.85
CA ALA A 3 -0.38 -9.97 -3.66
C ALA A 3 -0.35 -8.44 -3.71
N ILE A 4 0.83 -7.85 -3.79
CA ILE A 4 0.94 -6.40 -4.00
C ILE A 4 0.50 -6.10 -5.43
N GLU A 5 -0.51 -5.24 -5.53
CA GLU A 5 -0.99 -4.69 -6.80
C GLU A 5 -0.61 -3.22 -6.89
N GLU A 6 -0.42 -2.75 -8.11
CA GLU A 6 -0.04 -1.36 -8.38
C GLU A 6 -1.20 -0.58 -9.00
N SER A 7 -1.16 0.73 -8.80
CA SER A 7 -2.19 1.64 -9.31
C SER A 7 -1.92 2.11 -10.75
N ASN A 8 -0.83 1.66 -11.37
CA ASN A 8 -0.43 2.08 -12.71
C ASN A 8 -1.60 1.98 -13.69
N GLY A 9 -1.92 3.07 -14.37
CA GLY A 9 -3.05 3.15 -15.29
C GLY A 9 -4.43 3.42 -14.66
N ILE A 10 -4.53 3.58 -13.33
CA ILE A 10 -5.74 4.14 -12.73
C ILE A 10 -5.71 5.65 -12.92
N THR A 11 -6.72 6.17 -13.62
CA THR A 11 -6.88 7.62 -13.83
C THR A 11 -8.01 8.16 -12.95
N SER A 12 -8.05 9.49 -12.81
CA SER A 12 -9.12 10.15 -12.05
C SER A 12 -10.48 10.15 -12.77
N ALA A 13 -10.50 9.92 -14.08
CA ALA A 13 -11.73 10.03 -14.88
C ALA A 13 -12.86 9.08 -14.42
N PRO A 14 -12.62 7.77 -14.19
CA PRO A 14 -13.66 6.87 -13.69
C PRO A 14 -14.11 7.18 -12.26
N MET A 15 -13.32 7.93 -11.49
CA MET A 15 -13.65 8.25 -10.09
C MET A 15 -14.81 9.26 -9.98
N HIS A 16 -15.12 10.01 -11.04
CA HIS A 16 -16.23 10.99 -11.03
C HIS A 16 -17.60 10.32 -10.88
N ASP A 17 -17.73 9.09 -11.33
CA ASP A 17 -18.98 8.34 -11.32
C ASP A 17 -19.05 7.30 -10.19
N MET A 18 -18.17 7.42 -9.20
CA MET A 18 -18.15 6.65 -7.96
C MET A 18 -18.82 7.40 -6.80
N GLY A 19 -18.98 6.73 -5.68
CA GLY A 19 -19.46 7.33 -4.43
C GLY A 19 -20.98 7.46 -4.36
N LEU A 20 -21.70 6.36 -4.63
CA LEU A 20 -23.14 6.27 -4.41
C LEU A 20 -23.49 6.61 -2.96
N ASN A 21 -24.46 7.52 -2.75
CA ASN A 21 -24.97 7.93 -1.43
C ASN A 21 -23.96 8.64 -0.50
N LEU A 22 -22.88 9.25 -1.03
CA LEU A 22 -22.01 10.12 -0.26
C LEU A 22 -22.53 11.56 -0.26
N THR A 23 -22.38 12.27 0.86
CA THR A 23 -22.55 13.72 0.90
C THR A 23 -21.46 14.41 0.07
N LYS A 24 -21.63 15.69 -0.23
CA LYS A 24 -20.63 16.45 -0.99
C LYS A 24 -19.29 16.52 -0.26
N GLU A 25 -19.31 16.67 1.05
CA GLU A 25 -18.14 16.73 1.92
C GLU A 25 -17.44 15.38 1.97
N GLU A 26 -18.18 14.29 2.20
CA GLU A 26 -17.64 12.91 2.18
C GLU A 26 -17.03 12.58 0.81
N TYR A 27 -17.70 12.93 -0.27
CA TYR A 27 -17.20 12.71 -1.61
C TYR A 27 -15.86 13.43 -1.86
N THR A 28 -15.76 14.70 -1.46
CA THR A 28 -14.55 15.50 -1.64
C THR A 28 -13.36 14.88 -0.86
N GLU A 29 -13.61 14.48 0.38
CA GLU A 29 -12.57 13.84 1.19
C GLU A 29 -12.20 12.44 0.67
N ALA A 30 -13.18 11.65 0.21
CA ALA A 30 -12.93 10.34 -0.38
C ALA A 30 -12.08 10.43 -1.66
N VAL A 31 -12.39 11.36 -2.56
CA VAL A 31 -11.57 11.60 -3.76
C VAL A 31 -10.13 11.95 -3.40
N LYS A 32 -9.93 12.86 -2.44
CA LYS A 32 -8.59 13.25 -1.99
C LYS A 32 -7.80 12.06 -1.44
N GLN A 33 -8.42 11.25 -0.60
CA GLN A 33 -7.77 10.06 -0.02
C GLN A 33 -7.53 8.98 -1.07
N ALA A 34 -8.48 8.74 -1.98
CA ALA A 34 -8.32 7.78 -3.07
C ALA A 34 -7.18 8.18 -4.03
N MET A 35 -7.10 9.44 -4.41
CA MET A 35 -6.01 9.93 -5.27
C MET A 35 -4.65 9.78 -4.59
N ARG A 36 -4.54 10.09 -3.29
CA ARG A 36 -3.33 9.86 -2.52
C ARG A 36 -2.94 8.38 -2.48
N LEU A 37 -3.90 7.49 -2.23
CA LEU A 37 -3.65 6.05 -2.23
C LEU A 37 -3.16 5.57 -3.60
N VAL A 38 -3.76 6.04 -4.69
CA VAL A 38 -3.33 5.74 -6.06
C VAL A 38 -1.90 6.23 -6.30
N GLU A 39 -1.55 7.43 -5.86
CA GLU A 39 -0.19 7.96 -5.98
C GLU A 39 0.83 7.16 -5.16
N GLU A 40 0.51 6.83 -3.90
CA GLU A 40 1.37 6.02 -3.02
C GLU A 40 1.57 4.58 -3.54
N MET A 41 0.56 4.02 -4.22
CA MET A 41 0.61 2.67 -4.79
C MET A 41 1.11 2.60 -6.24
N HIS A 42 1.58 3.73 -6.79
CA HIS A 42 2.23 3.73 -8.09
C HIS A 42 3.54 2.94 -8.01
N ASP A 43 3.79 2.09 -9.00
CA ASP A 43 4.94 1.17 -9.04
C ASP A 43 5.05 0.24 -7.80
N ALA A 44 3.94 -0.01 -7.11
CA ALA A 44 3.94 -0.79 -5.88
C ALA A 44 4.53 -2.20 -6.03
N LYS A 45 4.46 -2.80 -7.22
CA LYS A 45 5.09 -4.11 -7.51
C LYS A 45 6.61 -4.07 -7.43
N GLU A 46 7.24 -2.93 -7.79
CA GLU A 46 8.68 -2.73 -7.64
C GLU A 46 9.10 -2.62 -6.17
N TYR A 47 8.26 -2.01 -5.34
CA TYR A 47 8.56 -1.78 -3.92
C TYR A 47 8.17 -2.98 -3.04
N GLY A 48 7.19 -3.75 -3.47
CA GLY A 48 6.64 -4.84 -2.66
C GLY A 48 6.11 -4.34 -1.30
N SER A 49 6.24 -5.16 -0.28
CA SER A 49 5.68 -4.86 1.05
C SER A 49 6.43 -3.78 1.84
N ILE A 50 7.55 -3.25 1.33
CA ILE A 50 8.22 -2.10 1.96
C ILE A 50 7.56 -0.76 1.67
N ILE A 51 6.58 -0.74 0.74
CA ILE A 51 5.83 0.47 0.39
C ILE A 51 5.21 1.10 1.64
N ARG A 52 5.27 2.43 1.74
CA ARG A 52 4.63 3.21 2.81
C ARG A 52 3.27 3.69 2.33
N VAL A 53 2.24 3.33 3.07
CA VAL A 53 0.88 3.78 2.81
C VAL A 53 0.38 4.59 3.99
N THR A 54 -0.11 5.79 3.71
CA THR A 54 -0.72 6.65 4.71
C THR A 54 -2.11 6.12 5.06
N SER A 55 -2.42 6.03 6.36
CA SER A 55 -3.76 5.61 6.82
C SER A 55 -4.84 6.51 6.24
N CYS A 56 -5.93 5.89 5.83
CA CYS A 56 -7.12 6.53 5.27
C CYS A 56 -8.35 6.18 6.11
N ASP A 57 -9.45 6.86 5.86
CA ASP A 57 -10.77 6.37 6.27
C ASP A 57 -11.19 5.26 5.30
N TRP A 58 -10.85 4.02 5.69
CA TRP A 58 -11.05 2.84 4.84
C TRP A 58 -12.52 2.55 4.58
N ASP A 59 -13.41 2.86 5.52
CA ASP A 59 -14.85 2.68 5.35
C ASP A 59 -15.42 3.70 4.39
N LEU A 60 -14.96 4.94 4.47
CA LEU A 60 -15.31 5.98 3.49
C LEU A 60 -14.83 5.59 2.08
N LEU A 61 -13.60 5.11 1.95
CA LEU A 61 -13.05 4.68 0.66
C LEU A 61 -13.80 3.47 0.09
N ARG A 62 -14.23 2.50 0.90
CA ARG A 62 -15.06 1.38 0.43
C ARG A 62 -16.42 1.86 -0.08
N ARG A 63 -17.06 2.81 0.62
CA ARG A 63 -18.32 3.43 0.14
C ARG A 63 -18.10 4.23 -1.14
N PHE A 64 -16.98 4.92 -1.24
CA PHE A 64 -16.61 5.67 -2.42
C PHE A 64 -16.36 4.77 -3.64
N ALA A 65 -15.71 3.62 -3.47
CA ALA A 65 -15.39 2.70 -4.55
C ALA A 65 -16.62 2.00 -5.17
N VAL A 66 -17.85 2.33 -4.75
CA VAL A 66 -19.08 1.80 -5.36
C VAL A 66 -19.49 2.70 -6.51
N PRO A 67 -19.66 2.17 -7.75
CA PRO A 67 -20.14 2.94 -8.88
C PRO A 67 -21.54 3.49 -8.64
N ARG A 68 -21.81 4.72 -9.04
CA ARG A 68 -23.13 5.37 -8.86
C ARG A 68 -24.25 4.67 -9.62
N GLY A 69 -23.93 4.03 -10.72
CA GLY A 69 -24.89 3.28 -11.52
C GLY A 69 -25.19 1.86 -11.02
N ALA A 70 -24.60 1.40 -9.93
CA ALA A 70 -24.82 0.07 -9.35
C ALA A 70 -26.16 -0.03 -8.62
N SER A 71 -27.28 0.20 -9.33
CA SER A 71 -28.63 -0.07 -8.81
C SER A 71 -28.98 -1.52 -9.08
N GLU A 72 -29.62 -2.19 -8.08
CA GLU A 72 -30.04 -3.58 -8.20
C GLU A 72 -30.89 -3.80 -9.48
N GLY A 73 -30.42 -4.67 -10.35
CA GLY A 73 -31.19 -5.22 -11.48
C GLY A 73 -30.96 -4.61 -12.87
N GLN A 74 -30.12 -3.60 -13.05
CA GLN A 74 -29.74 -3.14 -14.38
C GLN A 74 -28.39 -3.71 -14.79
N MET A 75 -28.37 -4.41 -15.91
CA MET A 75 -27.17 -4.83 -16.61
C MET A 75 -26.48 -3.56 -17.18
N MET A 76 -25.54 -3.01 -16.40
CA MET A 76 -24.83 -1.79 -16.77
C MET A 76 -23.91 -2.05 -17.93
N LEU A 77 -24.07 -1.26 -18.97
CA LEU A 77 -23.02 -1.03 -19.95
C LEU A 77 -21.91 -0.25 -19.22
N ASP A 78 -20.74 -0.87 -19.07
CA ASP A 78 -19.54 -0.21 -18.53
C ASP A 78 -19.02 0.79 -19.58
N ILE A 79 -19.68 1.96 -19.59
CA ILE A 79 -19.48 2.98 -20.64
C ILE A 79 -18.11 3.66 -20.47
N HIS A 80 -17.53 3.65 -19.26
CA HIS A 80 -16.31 4.39 -18.93
C HIS A 80 -15.28 3.59 -18.14
N GLY A 81 -15.37 2.27 -18.07
CA GLY A 81 -14.47 1.43 -17.29
C GLY A 81 -14.66 1.58 -15.76
N GLU A 82 -15.84 2.02 -15.33
CA GLU A 82 -16.15 2.28 -13.92
C GLU A 82 -16.12 1.01 -13.06
N ILE A 83 -16.61 -0.10 -13.62
CA ILE A 83 -16.66 -1.39 -12.92
C ILE A 83 -15.24 -1.91 -12.69
N GLU A 84 -14.40 -1.86 -13.71
CA GLU A 84 -12.99 -2.27 -13.60
C GLU A 84 -12.22 -1.34 -12.65
N ALA A 85 -12.38 -0.03 -12.77
CA ALA A 85 -11.74 0.94 -11.89
C ALA A 85 -12.17 0.78 -10.44
N SER A 86 -13.47 0.53 -10.19
CA SER A 86 -14.01 0.22 -8.86
C SER A 86 -13.36 -1.03 -8.28
N ALA A 87 -13.33 -2.13 -9.04
CA ALA A 87 -12.73 -3.38 -8.57
C ALA A 87 -11.23 -3.20 -8.25
N ARG A 88 -10.48 -2.50 -9.11
CA ARG A 88 -9.06 -2.20 -8.87
C ARG A 88 -8.87 -1.31 -7.65
N LEU A 89 -9.68 -0.28 -7.47
CA LEU A 89 -9.61 0.59 -6.29
C LEU A 89 -9.92 -0.18 -5.00
N GLN A 90 -10.90 -1.08 -5.00
CA GLN A 90 -11.18 -1.95 -3.84
C GLN A 90 -9.99 -2.85 -3.47
N VAL A 91 -9.27 -3.38 -4.46
CA VAL A 91 -8.04 -4.15 -4.21
C VAL A 91 -6.98 -3.26 -3.55
N LEU A 92 -6.73 -2.04 -4.07
CA LEU A 92 -5.78 -1.10 -3.48
C LEU A 92 -6.17 -0.70 -2.06
N ILE A 93 -7.46 -0.47 -1.78
CA ILE A 93 -7.98 -0.18 -0.44
C ILE A 93 -7.64 -1.30 0.54
N ASN A 94 -7.88 -2.56 0.17
CA ASN A 94 -7.59 -3.71 1.02
C ASN A 94 -6.08 -3.88 1.30
N ILE A 95 -5.24 -3.68 0.28
CA ILE A 95 -3.79 -3.72 0.42
C ILE A 95 -3.30 -2.55 1.27
N GLY A 96 -3.77 -1.34 0.99
CA GLY A 96 -3.40 -0.13 1.71
C GLY A 96 -3.76 -0.21 3.20
N GLU A 97 -4.96 -0.66 3.53
CA GLU A 97 -5.38 -0.91 4.90
C GLU A 97 -4.45 -1.92 5.60
N THR A 98 -4.18 -3.06 4.94
CA THR A 98 -3.27 -4.09 5.47
C THR A 98 -1.87 -3.53 5.72
N LEU A 99 -1.33 -2.70 4.83
CA LEU A 99 0.01 -2.11 4.94
C LEU A 99 0.10 -0.93 5.92
N SER A 100 -1.01 -0.37 6.34
CA SER A 100 -1.07 0.75 7.30
C SER A 100 -1.43 0.31 8.73
N GLN A 101 -1.93 -0.90 8.91
CA GLN A 101 -2.31 -1.44 10.22
C GLN A 101 -1.10 -1.71 11.12
N LYS A 102 -1.38 -1.84 12.43
CA LYS A 102 -0.42 -2.28 13.43
C LYS A 102 -0.71 -3.73 13.84
N TYR A 103 0.36 -4.49 14.04
CA TYR A 103 0.33 -5.91 14.32
C TYR A 103 1.06 -6.23 15.62
N HIS A 104 0.66 -7.29 16.30
CA HIS A 104 1.37 -7.80 17.48
C HIS A 104 2.61 -8.60 17.11
N THR A 105 2.64 -9.15 15.89
CA THR A 105 3.75 -9.97 15.44
C THR A 105 4.00 -9.75 13.95
N ALA A 106 5.26 -9.55 13.57
CA ALA A 106 5.73 -9.51 12.19
C ALA A 106 6.77 -10.62 11.99
N VAL A 107 6.49 -11.53 11.06
CA VAL A 107 7.41 -12.63 10.71
C VAL A 107 7.69 -12.59 9.23
N THR A 108 8.96 -12.57 8.84
CA THR A 108 9.34 -12.55 7.42
C THR A 108 10.72 -13.16 7.20
N ASN A 109 10.95 -13.61 5.98
CA ASN A 109 12.27 -13.91 5.43
C ASN A 109 12.54 -12.87 4.34
N PRO A 110 13.23 -11.76 4.64
CA PRO A 110 13.45 -10.68 3.70
C PRO A 110 14.41 -11.10 2.59
N PRO A 111 14.31 -10.52 1.39
CA PRO A 111 15.28 -10.75 0.35
C PRO A 111 16.64 -10.15 0.71
N TYR A 112 17.71 -10.91 0.42
CA TYR A 112 19.09 -10.46 0.59
C TYR A 112 19.56 -9.79 -0.69
N LEU A 113 19.39 -8.49 -0.77
CA LEU A 113 19.68 -7.70 -1.97
C LEU A 113 20.34 -6.38 -1.56
N SER A 114 21.63 -6.26 -1.88
CA SER A 114 22.37 -5.02 -1.67
C SER A 114 21.86 -3.91 -2.61
N SER A 115 22.14 -2.67 -2.26
CA SER A 115 21.73 -1.50 -3.05
C SER A 115 22.20 -1.58 -4.52
N GLY A 116 23.35 -2.19 -4.80
CA GLY A 116 23.85 -2.39 -6.17
C GLY A 116 23.04 -3.38 -7.01
N GLY A 117 22.25 -4.26 -6.38
CA GLY A 117 21.39 -5.23 -7.06
C GLY A 117 19.94 -4.77 -7.22
N MET A 118 19.54 -3.68 -6.58
CA MET A 118 18.18 -3.13 -6.69
C MET A 118 17.97 -2.43 -8.04
N SER A 119 16.73 -2.44 -8.55
CA SER A 119 16.34 -1.60 -9.69
C SER A 119 16.54 -0.11 -9.35
N SER A 120 16.69 0.75 -10.37
CA SER A 120 16.85 2.20 -10.16
C SER A 120 15.65 2.81 -9.41
N ILE A 121 14.45 2.34 -9.72
CA ILE A 121 13.19 2.76 -9.08
C ILE A 121 13.20 2.38 -7.59
N LEU A 122 13.53 1.13 -7.29
CA LEU A 122 13.62 0.64 -5.91
C LEU A 122 14.72 1.36 -5.11
N GLN A 123 15.89 1.60 -5.71
CA GLN A 123 16.98 2.35 -5.07
C GLN A 123 16.56 3.77 -4.69
N GLU A 124 15.87 4.47 -5.60
CA GLU A 124 15.39 5.83 -5.34
C GLU A 124 14.37 5.84 -4.21
N TYR A 125 13.43 4.90 -4.24
CA TYR A 125 12.44 4.73 -3.19
C TYR A 125 13.07 4.48 -1.82
N VAL A 126 14.01 3.53 -1.74
CA VAL A 126 14.72 3.17 -0.51
C VAL A 126 15.56 4.35 0.00
N LYS A 127 16.26 5.06 -0.85
CA LYS A 127 17.02 6.27 -0.47
C LYS A 127 16.12 7.35 0.12
N ARG A 128 14.91 7.49 -0.41
CA ARG A 128 13.95 8.52 0.03
C ARG A 128 13.29 8.19 1.36
N TYR A 129 12.91 6.93 1.58
CA TYR A 129 12.06 6.55 2.70
C TYR A 129 12.74 5.73 3.79
N TYR A 130 13.94 5.19 3.51
CA TYR A 130 14.72 4.31 4.37
C TYR A 130 16.19 4.69 4.37
N ALA A 131 16.48 5.97 4.62
CA ALA A 131 17.82 6.54 4.47
C ALA A 131 18.88 5.83 5.32
N ASP A 132 18.51 5.36 6.51
CA ASP A 132 19.43 4.70 7.45
C ASP A 132 19.70 3.23 7.08
N SER A 133 18.71 2.55 6.48
CA SER A 133 18.77 1.14 6.13
C SER A 133 18.99 0.85 4.63
N LYS A 134 19.21 1.87 3.81
CA LYS A 134 19.25 1.84 2.33
C LYS A 134 20.33 0.95 1.70
N ALA A 135 21.30 0.49 2.47
CA ALA A 135 22.43 -0.30 1.95
C ALA A 135 22.00 -1.70 1.51
N ASP A 136 21.06 -2.29 2.25
CA ASP A 136 20.58 -3.64 2.03
C ASP A 136 19.08 -3.76 2.27
N LEU A 137 18.41 -4.50 1.39
CA LEU A 137 16.94 -4.61 1.43
C LEU A 137 16.45 -5.33 2.71
N PHE A 138 17.22 -6.29 3.24
CA PHE A 138 16.85 -6.92 4.51
C PHE A 138 16.84 -5.93 5.68
N ALA A 139 17.76 -4.94 5.70
CA ALA A 139 17.77 -3.88 6.71
C ALA A 139 16.54 -2.98 6.59
N VAL A 140 16.14 -2.65 5.35
CA VAL A 140 14.87 -1.95 5.07
C VAL A 140 13.67 -2.72 5.61
N PHE A 141 13.66 -4.06 5.46
CA PHE A 141 12.60 -4.91 6.02
C PHE A 141 12.58 -4.91 7.55
N ILE A 142 13.73 -4.84 8.21
CA ILE A 142 13.80 -4.69 9.68
C ILE A 142 13.09 -3.40 10.10
N GLU A 143 13.46 -2.27 9.50
CA GLU A 143 12.85 -0.96 9.77
C GLU A 143 11.35 -0.96 9.45
N LYS A 144 10.95 -1.50 8.30
CA LYS A 144 9.55 -1.58 7.91
C LYS A 144 8.71 -2.41 8.87
N CYS A 145 9.20 -3.60 9.27
CA CYS A 145 8.49 -4.47 10.19
C CYS A 145 8.38 -3.87 11.59
N GLN A 146 9.41 -3.17 12.06
CA GLN A 146 9.32 -2.40 13.29
C GLN A 146 8.20 -1.35 13.19
N GLY A 147 8.07 -0.70 12.04
CA GLY A 147 6.98 0.23 11.74
C GLY A 147 5.59 -0.41 11.78
N PHE A 148 5.45 -1.70 11.55
CA PHE A 148 4.19 -2.43 11.63
C PHE A 148 3.79 -2.82 13.06
N LEU A 149 4.70 -2.81 14.02
CA LEU A 149 4.42 -3.34 15.34
C LEU A 149 3.67 -2.36 16.24
N VAL A 150 2.80 -2.91 17.08
CA VAL A 150 2.31 -2.23 18.28
C VAL A 150 3.46 -2.10 19.28
N LYS A 151 3.31 -1.22 20.30
CA LYS A 151 4.37 -0.91 21.27
C LYS A 151 5.02 -2.12 21.96
N SER A 152 4.29 -3.24 22.10
CA SER A 152 4.79 -4.49 22.72
C SER A 152 4.75 -5.65 21.72
N GLY A 153 4.89 -5.36 20.44
CA GLY A 153 4.87 -6.39 19.39
C GLY A 153 6.23 -7.08 19.22
N PHE A 154 6.20 -8.23 18.58
CA PHE A 154 7.37 -9.06 18.34
C PHE A 154 7.70 -9.12 16.85
N GLN A 155 9.00 -9.10 16.55
CA GLN A 155 9.51 -9.27 15.21
C GLN A 155 10.39 -10.51 15.16
N ALA A 156 10.18 -11.38 14.17
CA ALA A 156 11.03 -12.53 13.90
C ALA A 156 11.42 -12.54 12.41
N MET A 157 12.71 -12.66 12.14
CA MET A 157 13.26 -12.65 10.79
C MET A 157 14.38 -13.67 10.65
N ILE A 158 14.55 -14.19 9.44
CA ILE A 158 15.79 -14.87 9.05
C ILE A 158 16.71 -13.79 8.48
N THR A 159 17.88 -13.59 9.11
CA THR A 159 18.86 -12.57 8.70
C THR A 159 20.22 -13.18 8.41
N GLN A 160 21.10 -12.42 7.78
CA GLN A 160 22.49 -12.84 7.58
C GLN A 160 23.27 -12.79 8.89
N HIS A 161 24.21 -13.72 9.07
CA HIS A 161 24.94 -13.95 10.32
C HIS A 161 25.71 -12.73 10.85
N TRP A 162 26.29 -11.92 9.99
CA TRP A 162 27.10 -10.77 10.39
C TRP A 162 26.31 -9.63 11.05
N LEU A 163 24.99 -9.60 10.88
CA LEU A 163 24.14 -8.59 11.52
C LEU A 163 24.01 -8.78 13.03
N ILE A 164 24.23 -10.00 13.52
CA ILE A 164 24.09 -10.34 14.94
C ILE A 164 25.22 -9.73 15.78
N GLU A 165 26.37 -9.47 15.16
CA GLU A 165 27.53 -8.88 15.84
C GLU A 165 27.37 -7.39 16.13
N ASP A 166 26.56 -6.67 15.31
CA ASP A 166 26.30 -5.22 15.46
C ASP A 166 25.09 -4.88 16.35
N ILE A 167 24.22 -5.85 16.65
CA ILE A 167 23.00 -5.64 17.48
C ILE A 167 23.29 -5.74 19.00
N SER A 168 24.52 -5.70 19.44
CA SER A 168 24.89 -5.72 20.85
C SER A 168 24.54 -4.42 21.62
N ILE A 169 23.74 -3.53 21.03
CA ILE A 169 23.35 -2.26 21.64
C ILE A 169 21.88 -1.98 21.37
N LEU A 170 21.00 -2.47 22.22
CA LEU A 170 19.75 -1.80 22.60
C LEU A 170 19.20 -2.42 23.88
#